data_b13978e513013259da0d5dacaca07ff3
#
_entry.id   b13978e513013259da0d5dacaca07ff3
#
_cell.length_a   1.000
_cell.length_b   1.000
_cell.length_c   1.000
_cell.angle_alpha   90.00
_cell.angle_beta   90.00
_cell.angle_gamma   90.00
#
_symmetry.space_group_name_H-M   'P 1'
#
loop_
_entity.id
_entity.type
_entity.pdbx_description
1 polymer ?
#
loop_
_entity_poly.entity_id
_entity_poly.type
_entity_poly.pdbx_seq_one_letter_code
_entity_poly.pdbx_strand_id
1 'polypeptide(L)'
;MTVDLDLLVQLGDYDRPQGVAERAVQAEELGFDRITVGETTGWNIVPPLTLAADRTEELGISNDVISPYGRTPAMLAQTALTMQDAADGRFRFGIGPSSPAITERWHGKEFDRPLRRTREVIEIMRGVSEEGTPAYEGEIFEIPGLKYERGPHENPPPIDLGTLGPKATEMAGRFGDGWTPQLFTKDGLRERLEDLERGADLADKDLSDLRVAPIVRGMAAEDRGKAREKARSTIAFMLGAYGPYYGNSVAEQGYPDVVEEIRAAWDERDTDAMAAALPDEVLDELAPAGTPEEVREWVADYAAIDGVDAVRVGFVDGLSEEDKRTTMEAVADIA
;
A
#
# COMPACT_ATOMS: atom_id res chain seq x y z
N MET A 1 20.11 0.47 -12.03
CA MET A 1 19.08 1.53 -11.86
C MET A 1 18.96 1.74 -10.37
N THR A 2 18.88 2.96 -9.90
CA THR A 2 18.52 3.25 -8.50
C THR A 2 17.05 2.89 -8.33
N VAL A 3 16.71 2.20 -7.26
CA VAL A 3 15.33 1.84 -6.91
C VAL A 3 14.74 3.02 -6.13
N ASP A 4 13.50 3.42 -6.44
CA ASP A 4 12.83 4.51 -5.73
C ASP A 4 12.60 4.16 -4.25
N LEU A 5 12.58 5.17 -3.39
CA LEU A 5 12.28 5.05 -1.98
C LEU A 5 10.98 5.80 -1.64
N ASP A 6 9.93 5.06 -1.34
CA ASP A 6 8.63 5.64 -0.94
C ASP A 6 8.47 5.62 0.58
N LEU A 7 7.80 6.62 1.15
CA LEU A 7 7.41 6.68 2.56
C LEU A 7 5.92 6.41 2.73
N LEU A 8 5.56 5.38 3.51
CA LEU A 8 4.18 5.11 3.93
C LEU A 8 3.92 5.71 5.31
N VAL A 9 2.95 6.60 5.43
CA VAL A 9 2.53 7.17 6.71
C VAL A 9 1.11 6.76 7.09
N GLN A 10 0.88 6.65 8.40
CA GLN A 10 -0.42 6.30 8.95
C GLN A 10 -1.12 7.57 9.47
N LEU A 11 -2.38 7.77 9.08
CA LEU A 11 -3.16 8.94 9.52
C LEU A 11 -3.35 9.00 11.05
N GLY A 12 -3.38 7.85 11.71
CA GLY A 12 -3.50 7.77 13.17
C GLY A 12 -2.31 8.32 13.95
N ASP A 13 -1.18 8.57 13.28
CA ASP A 13 0.02 9.13 13.91
C ASP A 13 -0.02 10.65 14.05
N TYR A 14 -1.05 11.30 13.53
CA TYR A 14 -1.13 12.76 13.47
C TYR A 14 -2.42 13.27 14.11
N ASP A 15 -2.32 14.37 14.85
CA ASP A 15 -3.46 15.07 15.47
C ASP A 15 -4.22 15.96 14.48
N ARG A 16 -3.62 16.26 13.32
CA ARG A 16 -4.18 17.16 12.30
C ARG A 16 -3.65 16.81 10.90
N PRO A 17 -4.44 17.08 9.84
CA PRO A 17 -4.03 16.78 8.46
C PRO A 17 -2.71 17.42 8.02
N GLN A 18 -2.39 18.60 8.56
CA GLN A 18 -1.14 19.31 8.28
C GLN A 18 0.11 18.53 8.71
N GLY A 19 0.00 17.63 9.69
CA GLY A 19 1.13 16.78 10.11
C GLY A 19 1.61 15.86 9.00
N VAL A 20 0.72 15.39 8.12
CA VAL A 20 1.10 14.62 6.93
C VAL A 20 1.91 15.46 5.96
N ALA A 21 1.51 16.71 5.73
CA ALA A 21 2.25 17.64 4.87
C ALA A 21 3.61 18.04 5.45
N GLU A 22 3.71 18.19 6.78
CA GLU A 22 4.98 18.39 7.47
C GLU A 22 5.94 17.20 7.30
N ARG A 23 5.39 15.98 7.34
CA ARG A 23 6.14 14.75 7.05
C ARG A 23 6.54 14.64 5.58
N ALA A 24 5.70 15.08 4.67
CA ALA A 24 6.00 15.11 3.24
C ALA A 24 7.21 16.01 2.95
N VAL A 25 7.27 17.20 3.53
CA VAL A 25 8.44 18.09 3.40
C VAL A 25 9.70 17.42 3.94
N GLN A 26 9.64 16.77 5.11
CA GLN A 26 10.78 16.02 5.65
C GLN A 26 11.21 14.85 4.74
N ALA A 27 10.27 14.16 4.12
CA ALA A 27 10.57 13.09 3.19
C ALA A 27 11.26 13.62 1.93
N GLU A 28 10.77 14.73 1.37
CA GLU A 28 11.41 15.41 0.23
C GLU A 28 12.82 15.88 0.56
N GLU A 29 13.03 16.49 1.72
CA GLU A 29 14.36 16.94 2.20
C GLU A 29 15.35 15.78 2.39
N LEU A 30 14.87 14.59 2.72
CA LEU A 30 15.66 13.35 2.87
C LEU A 30 15.83 12.57 1.57
N GLY A 31 15.27 13.03 0.46
CA GLY A 31 15.43 12.40 -0.85
C GLY A 31 14.49 11.22 -1.10
N PHE A 32 13.37 11.10 -0.37
CA PHE A 32 12.34 10.13 -0.74
C PHE A 32 11.66 10.53 -2.06
N ASP A 33 11.32 9.54 -2.86
CA ASP A 33 10.68 9.76 -4.16
C ASP A 33 9.18 9.99 -4.04
N ARG A 34 8.53 9.46 -2.99
CA ARG A 34 7.07 9.52 -2.82
C ARG A 34 6.64 9.43 -1.37
N ILE A 35 5.53 10.14 -1.03
CA ILE A 35 4.77 9.88 0.19
C ILE A 35 3.44 9.23 -0.14
N THR A 36 3.04 8.25 0.68
CA THR A 36 1.79 7.52 0.52
C THR A 36 1.02 7.40 1.83
N VAL A 37 -0.31 7.38 1.73
CA VAL A 37 -1.23 7.33 2.88
C VAL A 37 -2.33 6.31 2.63
N GLY A 38 -2.58 5.42 3.59
CA GLY A 38 -3.70 4.48 3.55
C GLY A 38 -5.01 5.07 4.03
N GLU A 39 -6.15 4.68 3.41
CA GLU A 39 -7.48 5.03 3.89
C GLU A 39 -8.17 3.84 4.54
N THR A 40 -8.43 3.93 5.84
CA THR A 40 -9.17 2.91 6.59
C THR A 40 -10.34 3.55 7.36
N THR A 41 -10.26 3.61 8.67
CA THR A 41 -11.29 4.20 9.57
C THR A 41 -10.90 5.59 10.10
N GLY A 42 -9.75 6.11 9.65
CA GLY A 42 -9.26 7.44 10.02
C GLY A 42 -9.86 8.56 9.17
N TRP A 43 -9.08 9.61 8.95
CA TRP A 43 -9.52 10.73 8.11
C TRP A 43 -9.66 10.32 6.64
N ASN A 44 -10.46 11.09 5.91
CA ASN A 44 -10.42 11.10 4.45
C ASN A 44 -9.02 11.54 3.98
N ILE A 45 -8.43 10.80 3.06
CA ILE A 45 -7.04 11.02 2.62
C ILE A 45 -6.85 12.26 1.74
N VAL A 46 -7.91 12.74 1.08
CA VAL A 46 -7.79 13.84 0.10
C VAL A 46 -7.24 15.12 0.73
N PRO A 47 -7.77 15.64 1.87
CA PRO A 47 -7.23 16.85 2.48
C PRO A 47 -5.73 16.74 2.87
N PRO A 48 -5.27 15.71 3.59
CA PRO A 48 -3.85 15.63 3.95
C PRO A 48 -2.94 15.46 2.73
N LEU A 49 -3.34 14.69 1.71
CA LEU A 49 -2.55 14.53 0.49
C LEU A 49 -2.52 15.80 -0.36
N THR A 50 -3.62 16.56 -0.42
CA THR A 50 -3.64 17.87 -1.10
C THR A 50 -2.68 18.85 -0.41
N LEU A 51 -2.66 18.87 0.93
CA LEU A 51 -1.72 19.69 1.68
C LEU A 51 -0.26 19.25 1.50
N ALA A 52 0.00 17.97 1.37
CA ALA A 52 1.31 17.44 1.06
C ALA A 52 1.75 17.88 -0.34
N ALA A 53 0.89 17.73 -1.34
CA ALA A 53 1.15 18.15 -2.72
C ALA A 53 1.45 19.66 -2.85
N ASP A 54 0.71 20.50 -2.09
CA ASP A 54 0.89 21.97 -2.07
C ASP A 54 2.20 22.43 -1.43
N ARG A 55 2.78 21.60 -0.54
CA ARG A 55 3.99 21.95 0.21
C ARG A 55 5.27 21.31 -0.30
N THR A 56 5.18 20.46 -1.30
CA THR A 56 6.31 19.76 -1.91
C THR A 56 6.40 20.10 -3.39
N GLU A 57 7.62 20.14 -3.94
CA GLU A 57 7.85 20.52 -5.33
C GLU A 57 8.05 19.31 -6.24
N GLU A 58 8.81 18.30 -5.80
CA GLU A 58 9.19 17.13 -6.60
C GLU A 58 8.63 15.83 -6.05
N LEU A 59 8.34 15.75 -4.74
CA LEU A 59 7.87 14.55 -4.08
C LEU A 59 6.59 14.00 -4.74
N GLY A 60 6.63 12.75 -5.15
CA GLY A 60 5.44 12.04 -5.61
C GLY A 60 4.42 11.88 -4.49
N ILE A 61 3.14 11.91 -4.85
CA ILE A 61 2.01 11.77 -3.92
C ILE A 61 1.22 10.52 -4.29
N SER A 62 0.84 9.71 -3.31
CA SER A 62 -0.02 8.56 -3.57
C SER A 62 -0.89 8.18 -2.38
N ASN A 63 -1.85 7.33 -2.62
CA ASN A 63 -2.60 6.65 -1.57
C ASN A 63 -2.39 5.13 -1.67
N ASP A 64 -2.46 4.43 -0.53
CA ASP A 64 -2.31 2.97 -0.51
C ASP A 64 -3.11 2.34 0.64
N VAL A 65 -4.32 1.94 0.35
CA VAL A 65 -5.16 2.04 -0.86
C VAL A 65 -6.54 2.58 -0.47
N ILE A 66 -7.31 3.05 -1.46
CA ILE A 66 -8.75 3.34 -1.29
C ILE A 66 -9.56 2.07 -1.56
N SER A 67 -10.62 1.89 -0.78
CA SER A 67 -11.60 0.81 -0.97
C SER A 67 -12.59 1.14 -2.11
N PRO A 68 -12.91 0.16 -3.00
CA PRO A 68 -13.92 0.33 -4.05
C PRO A 68 -15.36 0.36 -3.51
N TYR A 69 -15.54 0.22 -2.20
CA TYR A 69 -16.84 0.23 -1.54
C TYR A 69 -17.20 1.58 -0.89
N GLY A 70 -16.19 2.38 -0.55
CA GLY A 70 -16.39 3.62 0.19
C GLY A 70 -16.95 4.78 -0.64
N ARG A 71 -16.70 4.76 -1.95
CA ARG A 71 -17.15 5.81 -2.89
C ARG A 71 -17.72 5.17 -4.16
N THR A 72 -18.55 5.93 -4.91
CA THR A 72 -18.98 5.48 -6.23
C THR A 72 -17.79 5.50 -7.22
N PRO A 73 -17.79 4.68 -8.28
CA PRO A 73 -16.70 4.68 -9.26
C PRO A 73 -16.45 6.06 -9.88
N ALA A 74 -17.52 6.80 -10.19
CA ALA A 74 -17.40 8.17 -10.72
C ALA A 74 -16.74 9.13 -9.72
N MET A 75 -17.04 9.01 -8.40
CA MET A 75 -16.37 9.80 -7.37
C MET A 75 -14.91 9.40 -7.18
N LEU A 76 -14.56 8.14 -7.36
CA LEU A 76 -13.17 7.68 -7.33
C LEU A 76 -12.38 8.27 -8.51
N ALA A 77 -12.98 8.27 -9.71
CA ALA A 77 -12.38 8.91 -10.88
C ALA A 77 -12.18 10.42 -10.66
N GLN A 78 -13.20 11.13 -10.19
CA GLN A 78 -13.08 12.56 -9.86
C GLN A 78 -12.00 12.82 -8.81
N THR A 79 -11.92 11.97 -7.77
CA THR A 79 -10.87 12.07 -6.74
C THR A 79 -9.49 11.92 -7.36
N ALA A 80 -9.29 10.88 -8.17
CA ALA A 80 -8.01 10.59 -8.82
C ALA A 80 -7.55 11.74 -9.73
N LEU A 81 -8.44 12.21 -10.61
CA LEU A 81 -8.13 13.29 -11.55
C LEU A 81 -7.89 14.64 -10.84
N THR A 82 -8.71 14.96 -9.81
CA THR A 82 -8.50 16.18 -9.02
C THR A 82 -7.20 16.15 -8.23
N MET A 83 -6.83 15.00 -7.68
CA MET A 83 -5.55 14.86 -6.99
C MET A 83 -4.36 14.94 -7.96
N GLN A 84 -4.50 14.42 -9.17
CA GLN A 84 -3.49 14.55 -10.21
C GLN A 84 -3.24 16.01 -10.59
N ASP A 85 -4.32 16.79 -10.79
CA ASP A 85 -4.24 18.23 -11.03
C ASP A 85 -3.60 18.96 -9.83
N ALA A 86 -4.03 18.64 -8.59
CA ALA A 86 -3.53 19.27 -7.38
C ALA A 86 -2.06 18.95 -7.06
N ALA A 87 -1.59 17.80 -7.51
CA ALA A 87 -0.20 17.35 -7.36
C ALA A 87 0.67 17.65 -8.59
N ASP A 88 0.17 18.42 -9.54
CA ASP A 88 0.88 18.82 -10.77
C ASP A 88 1.46 17.62 -11.54
N GLY A 89 0.63 16.58 -11.69
CA GLY A 89 0.99 15.35 -12.40
C GLY A 89 1.79 14.32 -11.58
N ARG A 90 2.08 14.58 -10.29
CA ARG A 90 2.89 13.70 -9.43
C ARG A 90 2.08 12.64 -8.67
N PHE A 91 0.75 12.53 -8.90
CA PHE A 91 -0.12 11.63 -8.15
C PHE A 91 -0.19 10.23 -8.77
N ARG A 92 -0.23 9.19 -7.92
CA ARG A 92 -0.58 7.80 -8.27
C ARG A 92 -1.76 7.36 -7.43
N PHE A 93 -2.75 6.75 -8.05
CA PHE A 93 -3.98 6.32 -7.36
C PHE A 93 -3.92 4.86 -6.98
N GLY A 94 -3.91 4.58 -5.68
CA GLY A 94 -3.93 3.22 -5.16
C GLY A 94 -5.35 2.73 -4.84
N ILE A 95 -5.72 1.54 -5.35
CA ILE A 95 -6.98 0.87 -5.07
C ILE A 95 -6.74 -0.57 -4.64
N GLY A 96 -7.55 -1.08 -3.72
CA GLY A 96 -7.47 -2.47 -3.27
C GLY A 96 -8.81 -3.04 -2.86
N PRO A 97 -8.97 -4.38 -2.90
CA PRO A 97 -10.26 -5.03 -2.65
C PRO A 97 -10.85 -4.78 -1.26
N SER A 98 -10.06 -4.24 -0.32
CA SER A 98 -10.47 -4.02 1.07
C SER A 98 -10.65 -5.33 1.86
N SER A 99 -11.38 -5.28 2.97
CA SER A 99 -11.69 -6.43 3.80
C SER A 99 -13.16 -6.44 4.22
N PRO A 100 -13.73 -7.60 4.62
CA PRO A 100 -15.09 -7.65 5.16
C PRO A 100 -15.29 -6.71 6.34
N ALA A 101 -14.31 -6.61 7.24
CA ALA A 101 -14.41 -5.77 8.43
C ALA A 101 -14.62 -4.29 8.07
N ILE A 102 -13.81 -3.74 7.17
CA ILE A 102 -13.93 -2.34 6.72
C ILE A 102 -15.20 -2.16 5.88
N THR A 103 -15.46 -3.06 4.95
CA THR A 103 -16.59 -2.93 4.03
C THR A 103 -17.93 -3.01 4.76
N GLU A 104 -18.10 -4.02 5.64
CA GLU A 104 -19.40 -4.28 6.27
C GLU A 104 -19.63 -3.41 7.51
N ARG A 105 -18.59 -3.27 8.38
CA ARG A 105 -18.77 -2.58 9.66
C ARG A 105 -18.59 -1.06 9.57
N TRP A 106 -17.76 -0.59 8.62
CA TRP A 106 -17.50 0.84 8.45
C TRP A 106 -18.32 1.44 7.32
N HIS A 107 -18.33 0.82 6.13
CA HIS A 107 -19.08 1.33 4.98
C HIS A 107 -20.53 0.84 4.93
N GLY A 108 -20.92 -0.17 5.70
CA GLY A 108 -22.27 -0.73 5.71
C GLY A 108 -22.66 -1.34 4.36
N LYS A 109 -21.69 -1.93 3.65
CA LYS A 109 -21.87 -2.58 2.35
C LYS A 109 -21.54 -4.06 2.47
N GLU A 110 -22.19 -4.90 1.66
CA GLU A 110 -21.85 -6.30 1.54
C GLU A 110 -20.47 -6.46 0.86
N PHE A 111 -19.62 -7.30 1.44
CA PHE A 111 -18.32 -7.65 0.84
C PHE A 111 -18.52 -8.75 -0.20
N ASP A 112 -19.01 -8.38 -1.37
CA ASP A 112 -19.32 -9.27 -2.48
C ASP A 112 -18.40 -9.06 -3.67
N ARG A 113 -17.93 -10.17 -4.27
CA ARG A 113 -17.12 -10.23 -5.48
C ARG A 113 -16.01 -9.15 -5.55
N PRO A 114 -15.11 -9.05 -4.52
CA PRO A 114 -14.20 -7.91 -4.38
C PRO A 114 -13.28 -7.69 -5.58
N LEU A 115 -12.76 -8.75 -6.20
CA LEU A 115 -11.91 -8.61 -7.39
C LEU A 115 -12.68 -8.09 -8.61
N ARG A 116 -13.89 -8.63 -8.83
CA ARG A 116 -14.75 -8.14 -9.91
C ARG A 116 -15.11 -6.66 -9.71
N ARG A 117 -15.49 -6.29 -8.49
CA ARG A 117 -15.81 -4.91 -8.15
C ARG A 117 -14.63 -3.97 -8.38
N THR A 118 -13.44 -4.35 -7.92
CA THR A 118 -12.23 -3.55 -8.11
C THR A 118 -11.93 -3.36 -9.60
N ARG A 119 -12.01 -4.43 -10.39
CA ARG A 119 -11.83 -4.37 -11.84
C ARG A 119 -12.83 -3.41 -12.50
N GLU A 120 -14.14 -3.57 -12.26
CA GLU A 120 -15.16 -2.71 -12.87
C GLU A 120 -15.00 -1.24 -12.47
N VAL A 121 -14.58 -0.98 -11.21
CA VAL A 121 -14.24 0.38 -10.76
C VAL A 121 -13.09 0.96 -11.57
N ILE A 122 -12.01 0.20 -11.80
CA ILE A 122 -10.87 0.65 -12.61
C ILE A 122 -11.29 0.94 -14.05
N GLU A 123 -12.07 0.05 -14.67
CA GLU A 123 -12.56 0.22 -16.03
C GLU A 123 -13.45 1.49 -16.15
N ILE A 124 -14.31 1.75 -15.17
CA ILE A 124 -15.13 2.97 -15.12
C ILE A 124 -14.25 4.23 -14.93
N MET A 125 -13.24 4.16 -14.05
CA MET A 125 -12.31 5.27 -13.83
C MET A 125 -11.55 5.61 -15.10
N ARG A 126 -11.09 4.62 -15.87
CA ARG A 126 -10.45 4.81 -17.17
C ARG A 126 -11.43 5.41 -18.17
N GLY A 127 -12.68 4.97 -18.23
CA GLY A 127 -13.70 5.58 -19.06
C GLY A 127 -13.90 7.08 -18.77
N VAL A 128 -13.87 7.50 -17.51
CA VAL A 128 -13.92 8.94 -17.16
C VAL A 128 -12.67 9.66 -17.60
N SER A 129 -11.49 9.09 -17.42
CA SER A 129 -10.22 9.74 -17.74
C SER A 129 -9.94 9.80 -19.25
N GLU A 130 -10.32 8.77 -20.01
CA GLU A 130 -9.99 8.62 -21.43
C GLU A 130 -11.12 9.08 -22.36
N GLU A 131 -12.38 8.82 -21.98
CA GLU A 131 -13.56 9.10 -22.79
C GLU A 131 -14.41 10.27 -22.26
N GLY A 132 -14.17 10.71 -21.02
CA GLY A 132 -14.91 11.77 -20.35
C GLY A 132 -16.30 11.35 -19.89
N THR A 133 -16.53 10.04 -19.63
CA THR A 133 -17.81 9.52 -19.14
C THR A 133 -17.63 8.26 -18.30
N PRO A 134 -18.38 8.09 -17.20
CA PRO A 134 -18.41 6.83 -16.44
C PRO A 134 -19.39 5.80 -17.03
N ALA A 135 -19.82 5.93 -18.30
CA ALA A 135 -20.73 4.98 -18.92
C ALA A 135 -20.17 3.58 -18.88
N TYR A 136 -20.95 2.61 -18.37
CA TYR A 136 -20.46 1.25 -18.16
C TYR A 136 -21.62 0.26 -18.04
N GLU A 137 -21.48 -0.90 -18.65
CA GLU A 137 -22.41 -2.03 -18.55
C GLU A 137 -21.62 -3.26 -18.06
N GLY A 138 -21.69 -3.56 -16.77
CA GLY A 138 -20.98 -4.64 -16.12
C GLY A 138 -21.91 -5.56 -15.31
N GLU A 139 -21.30 -6.42 -14.51
CA GLU A 139 -22.04 -7.34 -13.64
C GLU A 139 -22.41 -6.73 -12.28
N ILE A 140 -21.67 -5.72 -11.84
CA ILE A 140 -21.86 -5.03 -10.55
C ILE A 140 -22.37 -3.62 -10.78
N PHE A 141 -21.84 -2.93 -11.80
CA PHE A 141 -22.21 -1.57 -12.12
C PHE A 141 -22.90 -1.50 -13.49
N GLU A 142 -24.04 -0.82 -13.53
CA GLU A 142 -24.73 -0.40 -14.74
C GLU A 142 -24.89 1.12 -14.64
N ILE A 143 -24.12 1.87 -15.43
CA ILE A 143 -24.08 3.33 -15.39
C ILE A 143 -24.35 3.85 -16.81
N PRO A 144 -25.52 4.49 -17.06
CA PRO A 144 -25.84 5.04 -18.38
C PRO A 144 -24.84 6.10 -18.84
N GLY A 145 -24.16 6.73 -17.88
CA GLY A 145 -23.16 7.75 -18.11
C GLY A 145 -23.73 9.16 -18.17
N LEU A 146 -22.90 10.08 -17.71
CA LEU A 146 -23.09 11.52 -17.87
C LEU A 146 -21.72 12.12 -18.19
N LYS A 147 -21.69 13.11 -19.04
CA LYS A 147 -20.43 13.71 -19.48
C LYS A 147 -19.71 14.38 -18.31
N TYR A 148 -18.44 14.04 -18.13
CA TYR A 148 -17.55 14.72 -17.18
C TYR A 148 -17.29 16.16 -17.68
N GLU A 149 -17.49 17.17 -16.82
CA GLU A 149 -17.47 18.58 -17.23
C GLU A 149 -16.09 19.02 -17.77
N ARG A 150 -15.01 18.44 -17.27
CA ARG A 150 -13.65 18.77 -17.70
C ARG A 150 -13.20 17.96 -18.94
N GLY A 151 -14.03 17.02 -19.42
CA GLY A 151 -13.68 16.13 -20.52
C GLY A 151 -12.62 15.09 -20.16
N PRO A 152 -12.07 14.40 -21.17
CA PRO A 152 -10.92 13.51 -20.98
C PRO A 152 -9.73 14.24 -20.38
N HIS A 153 -8.91 13.51 -19.61
CA HIS A 153 -7.73 14.07 -18.93
C HIS A 153 -6.47 13.74 -19.73
N GLU A 154 -5.64 14.76 -20.02
CA GLU A 154 -4.43 14.57 -20.85
C GLU A 154 -3.35 13.71 -20.17
N ASN A 155 -3.27 13.76 -18.85
CA ASN A 155 -2.30 13.02 -18.04
C ASN A 155 -2.99 12.38 -16.81
N PRO A 156 -3.81 11.32 -16.99
CA PRO A 156 -4.49 10.68 -15.87
C PRO A 156 -3.47 10.00 -14.92
N PRO A 157 -3.77 9.92 -13.61
CA PRO A 157 -2.86 9.27 -12.68
C PRO A 157 -2.79 7.77 -12.96
N PRO A 158 -1.60 7.16 -12.88
CA PRO A 158 -1.47 5.71 -12.89
C PRO A 158 -2.23 5.08 -11.71
N ILE A 159 -2.77 3.88 -11.92
CA ILE A 159 -3.56 3.14 -10.94
C ILE A 159 -2.76 1.96 -10.39
N ASP A 160 -2.40 2.02 -9.10
CA ASP A 160 -1.71 0.96 -8.39
C ASP A 160 -2.70 0.05 -7.65
N LEU A 161 -2.46 -1.27 -7.64
CA LEU A 161 -3.29 -2.21 -6.92
C LEU A 161 -2.58 -2.79 -5.69
N GLY A 162 -3.24 -2.66 -4.53
CA GLY A 162 -2.85 -3.35 -3.30
C GLY A 162 -3.51 -4.72 -3.22
N THR A 163 -2.77 -5.76 -3.58
CA THR A 163 -3.26 -7.15 -3.64
C THR A 163 -2.23 -8.13 -3.08
N LEU A 164 -2.69 -9.32 -2.62
CA LEU A 164 -1.84 -10.31 -1.97
C LEU A 164 -1.89 -11.69 -2.64
N GLY A 165 -3.08 -12.24 -2.86
CA GLY A 165 -3.23 -13.60 -3.38
C GLY A 165 -3.02 -13.70 -4.90
N PRO A 166 -2.75 -14.92 -5.44
CA PRO A 166 -2.36 -15.15 -6.84
C PRO A 166 -3.29 -14.51 -7.88
N LYS A 167 -4.59 -14.77 -7.77
CA LYS A 167 -5.60 -14.22 -8.70
C LYS A 167 -5.76 -12.70 -8.61
N ALA A 168 -5.57 -12.15 -7.41
CA ALA A 168 -5.64 -10.72 -7.20
C ALA A 168 -4.40 -10.02 -7.77
N THR A 169 -3.25 -10.66 -7.71
CA THR A 169 -2.00 -10.15 -8.29
C THR A 169 -2.01 -10.27 -9.83
N GLU A 170 -2.51 -11.38 -10.39
CA GLU A 170 -2.77 -11.49 -11.84
C GLU A 170 -3.71 -10.37 -12.32
N MET A 171 -4.77 -10.07 -11.55
CA MET A 171 -5.65 -8.93 -11.84
C MET A 171 -4.89 -7.59 -11.80
N ALA A 172 -3.94 -7.41 -10.86
CA ALA A 172 -3.12 -6.21 -10.79
C ALA A 172 -2.25 -6.04 -12.03
N GLY A 173 -1.59 -7.09 -12.50
CA GLY A 173 -0.83 -7.08 -13.75
C GLY A 173 -1.69 -6.69 -14.96
N ARG A 174 -2.88 -7.27 -15.03
CA ARG A 174 -3.76 -7.07 -16.18
C ARG A 174 -4.39 -5.67 -16.23
N PHE A 175 -4.86 -5.15 -15.10
CA PHE A 175 -5.70 -3.93 -15.06
C PHE A 175 -5.01 -2.74 -14.40
N GLY A 176 -3.90 -2.93 -13.69
CA GLY A 176 -3.15 -1.89 -13.01
C GLY A 176 -2.04 -1.27 -13.84
N ASP A 177 -1.47 -0.20 -13.30
CA ASP A 177 -0.24 0.44 -13.75
C ASP A 177 0.87 0.29 -12.69
N GLY A 178 0.58 -0.46 -11.62
CA GLY A 178 1.51 -0.84 -10.58
C GLY A 178 0.90 -1.79 -9.55
N TRP A 179 1.76 -2.35 -8.72
CA TRP A 179 1.41 -3.30 -7.67
C TRP A 179 2.11 -2.94 -6.36
N THR A 180 1.35 -2.95 -5.26
CA THR A 180 1.84 -2.60 -3.92
C THR A 180 1.59 -3.75 -2.94
N PRO A 181 2.43 -4.80 -2.99
CA PRO A 181 2.34 -5.94 -2.08
C PRO A 181 2.81 -5.59 -0.67
N GLN A 182 2.31 -6.30 0.34
CA GLN A 182 2.74 -6.15 1.72
C GLN A 182 2.88 -7.49 2.42
N LEU A 183 3.85 -7.63 3.33
CA LEU A 183 4.16 -8.84 4.10
C LEU A 183 4.53 -10.03 3.19
N PHE A 184 5.47 -9.79 2.31
CA PHE A 184 6.12 -10.83 1.54
C PHE A 184 7.56 -11.04 2.01
N THR A 185 7.96 -12.30 2.11
CA THR A 185 9.37 -12.68 2.16
C THR A 185 10.01 -12.39 0.81
N LYS A 186 11.34 -12.35 0.72
CA LYS A 186 12.03 -12.16 -0.55
C LYS A 186 11.65 -13.25 -1.59
N ASP A 187 11.54 -14.50 -1.15
CA ASP A 187 11.17 -15.62 -2.04
C ASP A 187 9.68 -15.57 -2.38
N GLY A 188 8.80 -15.28 -1.41
CA GLY A 188 7.38 -15.12 -1.65
C GLY A 188 7.07 -13.96 -2.60
N LEU A 189 7.86 -12.88 -2.57
CA LEU A 189 7.72 -11.79 -3.53
C LEU A 189 8.11 -12.24 -4.95
N ARG A 190 9.24 -12.96 -5.10
CA ARG A 190 9.67 -13.50 -6.42
C ARG A 190 8.62 -14.42 -7.02
N GLU A 191 8.08 -15.35 -6.23
CA GLU A 191 7.00 -16.24 -6.68
C GLU A 191 5.74 -15.45 -7.09
N ARG A 192 5.41 -14.38 -6.37
CA ARG A 192 4.22 -13.58 -6.66
C ARG A 192 4.40 -12.67 -7.88
N LEU A 193 5.63 -12.27 -8.19
CA LEU A 193 5.95 -11.55 -9.43
C LEU A 193 5.61 -12.36 -10.68
N GLU A 194 5.70 -13.70 -10.64
CA GLU A 194 5.25 -14.56 -11.74
C GLU A 194 3.73 -14.47 -11.98
N ASP A 195 2.94 -14.28 -10.93
CA ASP A 195 1.49 -14.03 -11.06
C ASP A 195 1.20 -12.67 -11.68
N LEU A 196 1.99 -11.65 -11.31
CA LEU A 196 1.88 -10.29 -11.85
C LEU A 196 2.21 -10.29 -13.35
N GLU A 197 3.30 -10.95 -13.75
CA GLU A 197 3.75 -11.10 -15.14
C GLU A 197 2.69 -11.81 -15.99
N ARG A 198 2.12 -12.93 -15.50
CA ARG A 198 1.00 -13.58 -16.18
C ARG A 198 -0.20 -12.65 -16.42
N GLY A 199 -0.47 -11.76 -15.44
CA GLY A 199 -1.51 -10.76 -15.58
C GLY A 199 -1.18 -9.70 -16.63
N ALA A 200 0.06 -9.24 -16.67
CA ALA A 200 0.58 -8.29 -17.66
C ALA A 200 0.48 -8.88 -19.08
N ASP A 201 0.93 -10.12 -19.28
CA ASP A 201 0.83 -10.85 -20.55
C ASP A 201 -0.61 -10.91 -21.10
N LEU A 202 -1.62 -11.06 -20.22
CA LEU A 202 -3.04 -11.06 -20.61
C LEU A 202 -3.55 -9.69 -21.12
N ALA A 203 -2.75 -8.65 -20.97
CA ALA A 203 -3.04 -7.29 -21.41
C ALA A 203 -2.01 -6.78 -22.44
N ASP A 204 -1.19 -7.68 -23.01
CA ASP A 204 -0.10 -7.34 -23.93
C ASP A 204 0.87 -6.29 -23.35
N LYS A 205 1.16 -6.38 -22.02
CA LYS A 205 2.13 -5.56 -21.28
C LYS A 205 3.34 -6.39 -20.90
N ASP A 206 4.50 -5.74 -20.79
CA ASP A 206 5.66 -6.29 -20.11
C ASP A 206 5.62 -5.98 -18.60
N LEU A 207 6.32 -6.78 -17.77
CA LEU A 207 6.42 -6.49 -16.34
C LEU A 207 7.04 -5.11 -16.06
N SER A 208 7.93 -4.64 -16.93
CA SER A 208 8.55 -3.30 -16.86
C SER A 208 7.58 -2.13 -17.13
N ASP A 209 6.37 -2.41 -17.62
CA ASP A 209 5.32 -1.39 -17.74
C ASP A 209 4.58 -1.14 -16.42
N LEU A 210 4.84 -1.97 -15.40
CA LEU A 210 4.21 -1.92 -14.09
C LEU A 210 5.20 -1.45 -13.04
N ARG A 211 4.79 -0.50 -12.19
CA ARG A 211 5.59 -0.11 -11.02
C ARG A 211 5.34 -1.07 -9.87
N VAL A 212 6.33 -1.84 -9.47
CA VAL A 212 6.28 -2.74 -8.32
C VAL A 212 6.88 -2.06 -7.11
N ALA A 213 6.05 -1.77 -6.10
CA ALA A 213 6.43 -1.01 -4.91
C ALA A 213 6.01 -1.75 -3.62
N PRO A 214 6.73 -2.82 -3.21
CA PRO A 214 6.42 -3.55 -1.99
C PRO A 214 6.50 -2.67 -0.75
N ILE A 215 5.54 -2.91 0.17
CA ILE A 215 5.47 -2.23 1.45
C ILE A 215 6.17 -3.05 2.50
N VAL A 216 7.13 -2.44 3.18
CA VAL A 216 7.79 -3.00 4.35
C VAL A 216 7.57 -2.10 5.55
N ARG A 217 7.24 -2.67 6.70
CA ARG A 217 7.07 -1.91 7.95
C ARG A 217 8.24 -2.18 8.88
N GLY A 218 8.93 -1.12 9.27
CA GLY A 218 10.14 -1.26 10.04
C GLY A 218 10.37 -0.21 11.10
N MET A 219 11.46 -0.41 11.81
CA MET A 219 11.99 0.52 12.80
C MET A 219 13.51 0.40 12.89
N ALA A 220 14.18 1.53 12.74
CA ALA A 220 15.59 1.68 13.08
C ALA A 220 15.73 2.35 14.46
N ALA A 221 16.56 1.77 15.33
CA ALA A 221 16.91 2.36 16.61
C ALA A 221 18.29 1.88 17.07
N GLU A 222 19.00 2.68 17.87
CA GLU A 222 20.24 2.24 18.54
C GLU A 222 20.01 1.01 19.43
N ASP A 223 18.85 0.97 20.12
CA ASP A 223 18.39 -0.20 20.84
C ASP A 223 17.71 -1.20 19.88
N ARG A 224 18.51 -2.14 19.37
CA ARG A 224 18.07 -3.24 18.49
C ARG A 224 16.91 -4.03 19.11
N GLY A 225 16.95 -4.28 20.42
CA GLY A 225 15.90 -5.02 21.11
C GLY A 225 14.56 -4.30 21.04
N LYS A 226 14.54 -2.99 21.33
CA LYS A 226 13.36 -2.13 21.20
C LYS A 226 12.78 -2.16 19.78
N ALA A 227 13.63 -2.03 18.77
CA ALA A 227 13.18 -2.04 17.37
C ALA A 227 12.48 -3.36 17.00
N ARG A 228 13.10 -4.49 17.36
CA ARG A 228 12.56 -5.84 17.07
C ARG A 228 11.26 -6.13 17.83
N GLU A 229 11.18 -5.74 19.10
CA GLU A 229 9.96 -5.91 19.91
C GLU A 229 8.77 -5.16 19.29
N LYS A 230 8.97 -3.89 18.90
CA LYS A 230 7.96 -3.06 18.23
C LYS A 230 7.52 -3.65 16.90
N ALA A 231 8.46 -4.05 16.07
CA ALA A 231 8.17 -4.67 14.78
C ALA A 231 7.42 -6.00 14.95
N ARG A 232 7.84 -6.84 15.88
CA ARG A 232 7.19 -8.12 16.21
C ARG A 232 5.73 -7.92 16.58
N SER A 233 5.45 -6.99 17.50
CA SER A 233 4.08 -6.68 17.93
C SER A 233 3.21 -6.21 16.76
N THR A 234 3.73 -5.31 15.90
CA THR A 234 3.00 -4.80 14.73
C THR A 234 2.75 -5.90 13.71
N ILE A 235 3.76 -6.69 13.34
CA ILE A 235 3.61 -7.76 12.34
C ILE A 235 2.67 -8.84 12.84
N ALA A 236 2.82 -9.30 14.08
CA ALA A 236 1.92 -10.28 14.67
C ALA A 236 0.46 -9.79 14.70
N PHE A 237 0.24 -8.53 15.06
CA PHE A 237 -1.10 -7.92 15.00
C PHE A 237 -1.68 -7.91 13.59
N MET A 238 -0.88 -7.60 12.57
CA MET A 238 -1.33 -7.64 11.18
C MET A 238 -1.70 -9.05 10.73
N LEU A 239 -0.95 -10.07 11.13
CA LEU A 239 -1.19 -11.47 10.76
C LEU A 239 -2.45 -12.06 11.44
N GLY A 240 -2.74 -11.67 12.68
CA GLY A 240 -3.85 -12.19 13.45
C GLY A 240 -5.13 -11.35 13.40
N ALA A 241 -5.01 -10.04 13.56
CA ALA A 241 -6.13 -9.14 13.87
C ALA A 241 -6.72 -8.41 12.65
N TYR A 242 -5.93 -8.20 11.57
CA TYR A 242 -6.35 -7.44 10.38
C TYR A 242 -7.23 -8.23 9.40
N GLY A 243 -7.78 -9.35 9.84
CA GLY A 243 -8.56 -10.28 9.03
C GLY A 243 -7.69 -11.38 8.40
N PRO A 244 -8.25 -12.22 7.51
CA PRO A 244 -7.56 -13.44 7.10
C PRO A 244 -6.45 -13.23 6.06
N TYR A 245 -6.46 -12.11 5.32
CA TYR A 245 -5.72 -12.02 4.06
C TYR A 245 -4.19 -11.97 4.24
N TYR A 246 -3.69 -11.15 5.16
CA TYR A 246 -2.24 -11.08 5.45
C TYR A 246 -1.72 -12.40 6.01
N GLY A 247 -2.41 -12.95 7.02
CA GLY A 247 -2.02 -14.24 7.57
C GLY A 247 -2.07 -15.36 6.54
N ASN A 248 -3.10 -15.44 5.69
CA ASN A 248 -3.16 -16.43 4.63
C ASN A 248 -2.00 -16.30 3.64
N SER A 249 -1.66 -15.06 3.25
CA SER A 249 -0.52 -14.80 2.36
C SER A 249 0.80 -15.27 2.97
N VAL A 250 1.04 -15.02 4.27
CA VAL A 250 2.25 -15.46 4.96
C VAL A 250 2.25 -16.98 5.18
N ALA A 251 1.09 -17.59 5.44
CA ALA A 251 0.96 -19.05 5.54
C ALA A 251 1.32 -19.74 4.23
N GLU A 252 0.88 -19.19 3.07
CA GLU A 252 1.22 -19.68 1.73
C GLU A 252 2.72 -19.57 1.43
N GLN A 253 3.44 -18.63 2.06
CA GLN A 253 4.87 -18.45 1.95
C GLN A 253 5.70 -19.39 2.86
N GLY A 254 5.09 -20.39 3.48
CA GLY A 254 5.77 -21.44 4.24
C GLY A 254 5.66 -21.32 5.77
N TYR A 255 4.85 -20.40 6.29
CA TYR A 255 4.69 -20.16 7.73
C TYR A 255 3.27 -20.43 8.25
N PRO A 256 2.59 -21.54 7.87
CA PRO A 256 1.22 -21.80 8.32
C PRO A 256 1.09 -21.97 9.82
N ASP A 257 2.02 -22.67 10.49
CA ASP A 257 2.00 -22.95 11.91
C ASP A 257 2.15 -21.65 12.73
N VAL A 258 3.04 -20.75 12.32
CA VAL A 258 3.23 -19.44 12.95
C VAL A 258 1.95 -18.59 12.88
N VAL A 259 1.30 -18.58 11.72
CA VAL A 259 0.04 -17.85 11.54
C VAL A 259 -1.09 -18.45 12.37
N GLU A 260 -1.16 -19.78 12.49
CA GLU A 260 -2.16 -20.47 13.32
C GLU A 260 -1.97 -20.13 14.81
N GLU A 261 -0.75 -20.16 15.33
CA GLU A 261 -0.44 -19.78 16.72
C GLU A 261 -0.79 -18.33 17.01
N ILE A 262 -0.43 -17.40 16.11
CA ILE A 262 -0.78 -15.98 16.24
C ILE A 262 -2.30 -15.78 16.27
N ARG A 263 -3.05 -16.47 15.42
CA ARG A 263 -4.51 -16.38 15.39
C ARG A 263 -5.16 -16.98 16.63
N ALA A 264 -4.65 -18.08 17.13
CA ALA A 264 -5.13 -18.67 18.38
C ALA A 264 -4.94 -17.69 19.55
N ALA A 265 -3.80 -17.04 19.65
CA ALA A 265 -3.56 -16.01 20.65
C ALA A 265 -4.49 -14.78 20.47
N TRP A 266 -4.78 -14.37 19.23
CA TRP A 266 -5.74 -13.30 18.96
C TRP A 266 -7.16 -13.64 19.39
N ASP A 267 -7.61 -14.89 19.21
CA ASP A 267 -8.94 -15.32 19.65
C ASP A 267 -9.10 -15.21 21.17
N GLU A 268 -8.01 -15.40 21.91
CA GLU A 268 -7.94 -15.19 23.37
C GLU A 268 -7.69 -13.73 23.77
N ARG A 269 -7.49 -12.82 22.79
CA ARG A 269 -7.12 -11.40 23.00
C ARG A 269 -5.80 -11.19 23.71
N ASP A 270 -4.88 -12.13 23.61
CA ASP A 270 -3.54 -12.08 24.18
C ASP A 270 -2.53 -11.55 23.15
N THR A 271 -2.32 -10.23 23.16
CA THR A 271 -1.39 -9.55 22.26
C THR A 271 0.07 -9.87 22.53
N ASP A 272 0.42 -10.21 23.77
CA ASP A 272 1.77 -10.60 24.15
C ASP A 272 2.09 -12.02 23.65
N ALA A 273 1.12 -12.94 23.75
CA ALA A 273 1.22 -14.26 23.15
C ALA A 273 1.30 -14.20 21.61
N MET A 274 0.55 -13.30 20.97
CA MET A 274 0.66 -13.07 19.51
C MET A 274 2.10 -12.69 19.12
N ALA A 275 2.68 -11.73 19.84
CA ALA A 275 4.05 -11.29 19.56
C ALA A 275 5.06 -12.42 19.83
N ALA A 276 4.89 -13.19 20.90
CA ALA A 276 5.76 -14.31 21.24
C ALA A 276 5.68 -15.47 20.22
N ALA A 277 4.56 -15.64 19.54
CA ALA A 277 4.37 -16.65 18.50
C ALA A 277 5.08 -16.32 17.17
N LEU A 278 5.59 -15.10 16.99
CA LEU A 278 6.36 -14.72 15.79
C LEU A 278 7.85 -14.93 16.04
N PRO A 279 8.50 -15.97 15.49
CA PRO A 279 9.92 -16.23 15.68
C PRO A 279 10.82 -15.17 15.05
N ASP A 280 12.06 -15.08 15.52
CA ASP A 280 13.04 -14.11 14.99
C ASP A 280 13.31 -14.30 13.50
N GLU A 281 13.44 -15.55 13.05
CA GLU A 281 13.67 -15.87 11.64
C GLU A 281 12.55 -15.40 10.71
N VAL A 282 11.29 -15.46 11.16
CA VAL A 282 10.14 -15.00 10.37
C VAL A 282 10.04 -13.46 10.42
N LEU A 283 10.35 -12.85 11.56
CA LEU A 283 10.43 -11.40 11.65
C LEU A 283 11.50 -10.84 10.71
N ASP A 284 12.66 -11.47 10.63
CA ASP A 284 13.78 -11.05 9.76
C ASP A 284 13.46 -11.16 8.27
N GLU A 285 12.54 -12.05 7.88
CA GLU A 285 12.05 -12.15 6.52
C GLU A 285 10.99 -11.08 6.16
N LEU A 286 10.20 -10.60 7.15
CA LEU A 286 9.02 -9.79 6.89
C LEU A 286 9.19 -8.29 7.22
N ALA A 287 10.19 -7.92 8.03
CA ALA A 287 10.30 -6.56 8.55
C ALA A 287 11.75 -6.09 8.78
N PRO A 288 12.12 -4.89 8.26
CA PRO A 288 13.38 -4.25 8.59
C PRO A 288 13.33 -3.70 10.03
N ALA A 289 13.92 -4.41 11.00
CA ALA A 289 13.88 -4.03 12.41
C ALA A 289 15.20 -4.29 13.11
N GLY A 290 15.90 -3.23 13.52
CA GLY A 290 17.22 -3.34 14.15
C GLY A 290 17.91 -2.00 14.31
N THR A 291 19.24 -2.04 14.27
CA THR A 291 20.05 -0.82 14.18
C THR A 291 19.85 -0.09 12.84
N PRO A 292 20.19 1.19 12.72
CA PRO A 292 20.12 1.91 11.44
C PRO A 292 20.85 1.18 10.29
N GLU A 293 21.99 0.59 10.57
CA GLU A 293 22.77 -0.18 9.58
C GLU A 293 22.02 -1.46 9.14
N GLU A 294 21.52 -2.26 10.10
CA GLU A 294 20.75 -3.47 9.81
C GLU A 294 19.48 -3.17 8.99
N VAL A 295 18.78 -2.10 9.31
CA VAL A 295 17.58 -1.67 8.56
C VAL A 295 17.92 -1.24 7.15
N ARG A 296 19.01 -0.47 6.97
CA ARG A 296 19.50 -0.06 5.64
C ARG A 296 19.86 -1.26 4.79
N GLU A 297 20.64 -2.19 5.31
CA GLU A 297 21.05 -3.41 4.59
C GLU A 297 19.83 -4.24 4.19
N TRP A 298 18.87 -4.43 5.10
CA TRP A 298 17.65 -5.18 4.83
C TRP A 298 16.84 -4.56 3.69
N VAL A 299 16.64 -3.24 3.69
CA VAL A 299 15.87 -2.53 2.65
C VAL A 299 16.63 -2.54 1.32
N ALA A 300 17.94 -2.37 1.34
CA ALA A 300 18.77 -2.46 0.14
C ALA A 300 18.71 -3.85 -0.52
N ASP A 301 18.79 -4.91 0.28
CA ASP A 301 18.63 -6.29 -0.18
C ASP A 301 17.23 -6.56 -0.79
N TYR A 302 16.19 -5.96 -0.21
CA TYR A 302 14.83 -6.10 -0.70
C TYR A 302 14.64 -5.33 -2.02
N ALA A 303 15.23 -4.14 -2.10
CA ALA A 303 15.26 -3.31 -3.30
C ALA A 303 16.04 -3.98 -4.46
N ALA A 304 17.00 -4.84 -4.15
CA ALA A 304 17.79 -5.57 -5.16
C ALA A 304 17.05 -6.76 -5.82
N ILE A 305 15.79 -7.03 -5.45
CA ILE A 305 14.98 -8.08 -6.09
C ILE A 305 14.61 -7.63 -7.51
N ASP A 306 14.93 -8.46 -8.51
CA ASP A 306 14.57 -8.18 -9.90
C ASP A 306 13.06 -7.96 -10.05
N GLY A 307 12.67 -6.88 -10.72
CA GLY A 307 11.28 -6.49 -10.91
C GLY A 307 10.73 -5.61 -9.79
N VAL A 308 11.53 -5.20 -8.79
CA VAL A 308 11.17 -4.18 -7.81
C VAL A 308 11.64 -2.81 -8.30
N ASP A 309 10.72 -1.85 -8.42
CA ASP A 309 10.99 -0.49 -8.87
C ASP A 309 11.11 0.51 -7.71
N ALA A 310 10.45 0.19 -6.60
CA ALA A 310 10.49 1.00 -5.38
C ALA A 310 10.37 0.15 -4.13
N VAL A 311 10.93 0.59 -3.00
CA VAL A 311 10.59 0.05 -1.68
C VAL A 311 9.81 1.10 -0.90
N ARG A 312 8.62 0.72 -0.43
CA ARG A 312 7.75 1.60 0.35
C ARG A 312 7.92 1.31 1.83
N VAL A 313 8.69 2.15 2.51
CA VAL A 313 8.99 2.00 3.94
C VAL A 313 7.88 2.65 4.77
N GLY A 314 7.24 1.86 5.62
CA GLY A 314 6.28 2.31 6.61
C GLY A 314 6.80 2.12 8.04
N PHE A 315 6.22 2.85 8.97
CA PHE A 315 6.54 2.70 10.39
C PHE A 315 5.77 1.55 11.02
N VAL A 316 6.39 0.89 12.01
CA VAL A 316 5.67 0.06 12.96
C VAL A 316 4.85 0.92 13.92
N ASP A 317 3.89 0.34 14.63
CA ASP A 317 2.96 1.10 15.46
C ASP A 317 3.63 1.71 16.69
N GLY A 318 3.17 2.90 17.09
CA GLY A 318 3.54 3.55 18.34
C GLY A 318 4.97 4.05 18.42
N LEU A 319 5.56 4.48 17.30
CA LEU A 319 6.88 5.12 17.30
C LEU A 319 6.82 6.57 17.77
N SER A 320 7.86 6.98 18.49
CA SER A 320 8.11 8.39 18.74
C SER A 320 8.53 9.13 17.46
N GLU A 321 8.42 10.44 17.44
CA GLU A 321 8.91 11.27 16.32
C GLU A 321 10.42 11.11 16.08
N GLU A 322 11.18 10.87 17.15
CA GLU A 322 12.61 10.57 17.07
C GLU A 322 12.88 9.23 16.38
N ASP A 323 12.16 8.16 16.78
CA ASP A 323 12.28 6.84 16.15
C ASP A 323 11.89 6.87 14.67
N LYS A 324 10.82 7.61 14.32
CA LYS A 324 10.40 7.80 12.92
C LYS A 324 11.49 8.49 12.11
N ARG A 325 12.08 9.57 12.65
CA ARG A 325 13.15 10.28 11.98
C ARG A 325 14.39 9.41 11.81
N THR A 326 14.81 8.69 12.86
CA THR A 326 15.94 7.76 12.79
C THR A 326 15.70 6.68 11.72
N THR A 327 14.46 6.17 11.61
CA THR A 327 14.10 5.17 10.58
C THR A 327 14.18 5.78 9.18
N MET A 328 13.66 6.99 8.96
CA MET A 328 13.76 7.67 7.67
C MET A 328 15.21 7.94 7.27
N GLU A 329 16.02 8.50 8.19
CA GLU A 329 17.45 8.77 7.96
C GLU A 329 18.23 7.48 7.66
N ALA A 330 17.90 6.36 8.32
CA ALA A 330 18.57 5.08 8.09
C ALA A 330 18.39 4.56 6.67
N VAL A 331 17.26 4.82 6.01
CA VAL A 331 16.94 4.31 4.67
C VAL A 331 17.19 5.34 3.56
N ALA A 332 17.28 6.62 3.89
CA ALA A 332 17.47 7.69 2.90
C ALA A 332 18.77 7.55 2.07
N ASP A 333 19.81 6.92 2.61
CA ASP A 333 21.10 6.70 1.94
C ASP A 333 21.08 5.52 0.93
N ILE A 334 19.91 4.89 0.70
CA ILE A 334 19.78 3.74 -0.23
C ILE A 334 19.47 4.20 -1.66
N ALA A 335 18.84 5.37 -1.82
CA ALA A 335 18.39 5.95 -3.09
C ALA A 335 19.54 6.51 -3.94
#